data_291f6fbb42211524abf8d77a10d3b061
#
_entry.id   291f6fbb42211524abf8d77a10d3b061
#
_cell.length_a   1.000
_cell.length_b   1.000
_cell.length_c   1.000
_cell.angle_alpha   90.00
_cell.angle_beta   90.00
_cell.angle_gamma   90.00
#
_symmetry.space_group_name_H-M   'P 1'
#
loop_
_entity.id
_entity.type
_entity.pdbx_description
1 polymer ?
#
loop_
_entity_poly.entity_id
_entity_poly.type
_entity_poly.pdbx_seq_one_letter_code
_entity_poly.pdbx_strand_id
1 'polypeptide(L)'
;MSYNETSLKEIAMATKTSLTTMDAVKKLMEFNKLYNTIVTATVNEKNALTQAEWALEDAKFEILRTVDVKELGSNSEQREAKLSGMLVEQVKVVRSTTLRYELMKAEEQKCRANLEFAKHLVRASEALTEA
;
A
#
# COMPACT_ATOMS: atom_id res chain seq x y z
N MET A 1 -9.59 -14.37 -3.46
CA MET A 1 -9.94 -15.73 -3.88
C MET A 1 -9.08 -16.73 -3.11
N SER A 2 -9.68 -17.65 -2.40
CA SER A 2 -8.93 -18.66 -1.68
C SER A 2 -8.86 -19.95 -2.50
N TYR A 3 -7.69 -20.58 -2.51
CA TYR A 3 -7.47 -21.86 -3.16
C TYR A 3 -7.54 -22.96 -2.10
N ASN A 4 -8.29 -24.03 -2.37
CA ASN A 4 -8.26 -25.17 -1.50
C ASN A 4 -7.06 -26.08 -1.85
N GLU A 5 -6.68 -26.95 -0.93
CA GLU A 5 -5.53 -27.84 -1.10
C GLU A 5 -5.69 -28.80 -2.28
N THR A 6 -6.89 -29.30 -2.53
CA THR A 6 -7.17 -30.21 -3.65
C THR A 6 -6.94 -29.54 -4.99
N SER A 7 -7.42 -28.32 -5.18
CA SER A 7 -7.19 -27.54 -6.41
C SER A 7 -5.72 -27.28 -6.66
N LEU A 8 -4.95 -26.98 -5.61
CA LEU A 8 -3.52 -26.74 -5.72
C LEU A 8 -2.76 -27.99 -6.08
N LYS A 9 -3.15 -29.15 -5.57
CA LYS A 9 -2.58 -30.46 -5.95
C LYS A 9 -2.85 -30.77 -7.42
N GLU A 10 -4.03 -30.50 -7.91
CA GLU A 10 -4.38 -30.70 -9.32
C GLU A 10 -3.54 -29.82 -10.24
N ILE A 11 -3.35 -28.53 -9.87
CA ILE A 11 -2.49 -27.61 -10.61
C ILE A 11 -1.06 -28.13 -10.62
N ALA A 12 -0.54 -28.56 -9.46
CA ALA A 12 0.81 -29.08 -9.33
C ALA A 12 1.00 -30.35 -10.16
N MET A 13 0.02 -31.24 -10.23
CA MET A 13 0.07 -32.44 -11.05
C MET A 13 0.08 -32.12 -12.55
N ALA A 14 -0.70 -31.14 -12.99
CA ALA A 14 -0.74 -30.70 -14.39
C ALA A 14 0.60 -30.09 -14.84
N THR A 15 1.36 -29.53 -13.90
CA THR A 15 2.66 -28.89 -14.16
C THR A 15 3.84 -29.70 -13.63
N LYS A 16 3.62 -30.97 -13.27
CA LYS A 16 4.58 -31.83 -12.59
C LYS A 16 5.96 -31.93 -13.29
N THR A 17 6.01 -31.83 -14.59
CA THR A 17 7.26 -31.88 -15.36
C THR A 17 8.09 -30.61 -15.22
N SER A 18 7.49 -29.47 -14.84
CA SER A 18 8.14 -28.18 -14.73
C SER A 18 8.18 -27.60 -13.31
N LEU A 19 7.34 -28.12 -12.39
CA LEU A 19 7.24 -27.60 -11.03
C LEU A 19 7.69 -28.65 -10.02
N THR A 20 8.92 -28.47 -9.50
CA THR A 20 9.45 -29.27 -8.39
C THR A 20 9.22 -28.53 -7.07
N THR A 21 9.39 -29.24 -5.94
CA THR A 21 9.39 -28.60 -4.62
C THR A 21 10.43 -27.48 -4.53
N MET A 22 11.60 -27.70 -5.14
CA MET A 22 12.65 -26.67 -5.18
C MET A 22 12.20 -25.42 -5.94
N ASP A 23 11.52 -25.60 -7.08
CA ASP A 23 10.99 -24.45 -7.84
C ASP A 23 9.93 -23.70 -7.06
N ALA A 24 9.05 -24.41 -6.36
CA ALA A 24 8.04 -23.79 -5.51
C ALA A 24 8.66 -23.01 -4.35
N VAL A 25 9.73 -23.53 -3.74
CA VAL A 25 10.46 -22.86 -2.67
C VAL A 25 11.14 -21.59 -3.20
N LYS A 26 11.76 -21.66 -4.39
CA LYS A 26 12.34 -20.47 -5.02
C LYS A 26 11.33 -19.37 -5.26
N LYS A 27 10.13 -19.72 -5.74
CA LYS A 27 9.03 -18.78 -5.92
C LYS A 27 8.59 -18.17 -4.60
N LEU A 28 8.48 -18.98 -3.55
CA LEU A 28 8.15 -18.51 -2.21
C LEU A 28 9.18 -17.47 -1.72
N MET A 29 10.48 -17.75 -1.91
CA MET A 29 11.55 -16.83 -1.54
C MET A 29 11.48 -15.52 -2.31
N GLU A 30 11.20 -15.57 -3.61
CA GLU A 30 11.02 -14.38 -4.45
C GLU A 30 9.86 -13.54 -3.98
N PHE A 31 8.69 -14.14 -3.73
CA PHE A 31 7.51 -13.44 -3.25
C PHE A 31 7.71 -12.86 -1.84
N ASN A 32 8.40 -13.58 -0.98
CA ASN A 32 8.73 -13.09 0.36
C ASN A 32 9.62 -11.84 0.29
N LYS A 33 10.62 -11.86 -0.57
CA LYS A 33 11.53 -10.73 -0.78
C LYS A 33 10.75 -9.52 -1.34
N LEU A 34 9.90 -9.76 -2.33
CA LEU A 34 9.06 -8.71 -2.92
C LEU A 34 8.10 -8.13 -1.88
N TYR A 35 7.44 -8.98 -1.10
CA TYR A 35 6.55 -8.54 -0.03
C TYR A 35 7.26 -7.62 0.96
N ASN A 36 8.45 -8.02 1.42
CA ASN A 36 9.23 -7.19 2.34
C ASN A 36 9.61 -5.83 1.73
N THR A 37 9.95 -5.80 0.45
CA THR A 37 10.23 -4.55 -0.27
C THR A 37 9.00 -3.65 -0.32
N ILE A 38 7.83 -4.21 -0.61
CA ILE A 38 6.56 -3.46 -0.70
C ILE A 38 6.13 -2.96 0.68
N VAL A 39 6.29 -3.76 1.73
CA VAL A 39 6.00 -3.33 3.12
C VAL A 39 6.82 -2.09 3.48
N THR A 40 8.11 -2.09 3.16
CA THR A 40 9.01 -0.96 3.40
C THR A 40 8.56 0.27 2.59
N ALA A 41 8.19 0.07 1.32
CA ALA A 41 7.69 1.15 0.47
C ALA A 41 6.38 1.73 1.02
N THR A 42 5.48 0.89 1.54
CA THR A 42 4.21 1.33 2.15
C THR A 42 4.46 2.20 3.39
N VAL A 43 5.41 1.81 4.24
CA VAL A 43 5.81 2.60 5.41
C VAL A 43 6.36 3.96 4.98
N ASN A 44 7.21 3.98 3.95
CA ASN A 44 7.78 5.22 3.43
C ASN A 44 6.71 6.16 2.87
N GLU A 45 5.72 5.63 2.16
CA GLU A 45 4.60 6.44 1.66
C GLU A 45 3.71 6.95 2.80
N LYS A 46 3.51 6.16 3.85
CA LYS A 46 2.79 6.59 5.05
C LYS A 46 3.51 7.76 5.73
N ASN A 47 4.83 7.66 5.85
CA ASN A 47 5.63 8.74 6.43
C ASN A 47 5.57 10.01 5.58
N ALA A 48 5.61 9.87 4.25
CA ALA A 48 5.47 11.01 3.34
C ALA A 48 4.10 11.69 3.50
N LEU A 49 3.03 10.90 3.64
CA LEU A 49 1.69 11.42 3.88
C LEU A 49 1.61 12.18 5.21
N THR A 50 2.17 11.62 6.27
CA THR A 50 2.21 12.26 7.59
C THR A 50 2.94 13.60 7.52
N GLN A 51 4.08 13.65 6.85
CA GLN A 51 4.84 14.89 6.66
C GLN A 51 4.06 15.93 5.84
N ALA A 52 3.34 15.49 4.81
CA ALA A 52 2.50 16.38 4.01
C ALA A 52 1.34 16.96 4.83
N GLU A 53 0.73 16.14 5.68
CA GLU A 53 -0.34 16.58 6.60
C GLU A 53 0.19 17.60 7.60
N TRP A 54 1.38 17.36 8.17
CA TRP A 54 2.01 18.31 9.09
C TRP A 54 2.37 19.62 8.38
N ALA A 55 2.88 19.56 7.14
CA ALA A 55 3.19 20.75 6.37
C ALA A 55 1.93 21.58 6.09
N LEU A 56 0.79 20.90 5.82
CA LEU A 56 -0.49 21.58 5.64
C LEU A 56 -0.93 22.29 6.94
N GLU A 57 -0.85 21.60 8.08
CA GLU A 57 -1.20 22.18 9.37
C GLU A 57 -0.29 23.35 9.73
N ASP A 58 1.01 23.22 9.49
CA ASP A 58 1.97 24.30 9.75
C ASP A 58 1.70 25.51 8.88
N ALA A 59 1.40 25.30 7.58
CA ALA A 59 1.06 26.40 6.66
C ALA A 59 -0.24 27.09 7.08
N LYS A 60 -1.22 26.32 7.49
CA LYS A 60 -2.49 26.82 8.00
C LYS A 60 -2.28 27.68 9.26
N PHE A 61 -1.51 27.15 10.19
CA PHE A 61 -1.18 27.86 11.43
C PHE A 61 -0.43 29.17 11.16
N GLU A 62 0.52 29.16 10.22
CA GLU A 62 1.27 30.34 9.84
C GLU A 62 0.37 31.43 9.24
N ILE A 63 -0.58 31.05 8.39
CA ILE A 63 -1.55 32.00 7.84
C ILE A 63 -2.41 32.59 8.95
N LEU A 64 -2.94 31.77 9.85
CA LEU A 64 -3.78 32.24 10.96
C LEU A 64 -3.01 33.16 11.92
N ARG A 65 -1.70 32.96 12.03
CA ARG A 65 -0.84 33.80 12.88
C ARG A 65 -0.53 35.16 12.26
N THR A 66 -0.38 35.21 10.92
CA THR A 66 0.12 36.40 10.23
C THR A 66 -0.97 37.23 9.55
N VAL A 67 -2.11 36.61 9.21
CA VAL A 67 -3.21 37.28 8.52
C VAL A 67 -4.31 37.62 9.52
N ASP A 68 -4.86 38.84 9.44
CA ASP A 68 -5.98 39.25 10.26
C ASP A 68 -7.20 38.38 9.89
N VAL A 69 -7.86 37.80 10.89
CA VAL A 69 -9.03 36.95 10.70
C VAL A 69 -10.14 37.66 9.91
N LYS A 70 -10.28 38.98 10.06
CA LYS A 70 -11.25 39.79 9.29
C LYS A 70 -10.96 39.79 7.80
N GLU A 71 -9.69 39.68 7.40
CA GLU A 71 -9.31 39.61 5.99
C GLU A 71 -9.70 38.28 5.34
N LEU A 72 -9.88 37.24 6.15
CA LEU A 72 -10.29 35.91 5.68
C LEU A 72 -11.80 35.87 5.38
N GLY A 73 -12.59 36.72 6.01
CA GLY A 73 -14.03 36.78 5.76
C GLY A 73 -14.83 37.05 7.03
N SER A 74 -16.11 37.37 6.85
CA SER A 74 -17.01 37.75 7.95
C SER A 74 -17.66 36.55 8.66
N ASN A 75 -17.65 35.37 8.07
CA ASN A 75 -18.21 34.17 8.65
C ASN A 75 -17.27 32.95 8.46
N SER A 76 -17.59 31.87 9.11
CA SER A 76 -16.82 30.63 9.10
C SER A 76 -16.62 30.06 7.69
N GLU A 77 -17.67 30.05 6.87
CA GLU A 77 -17.62 29.50 5.52
C GLU A 77 -16.70 30.32 4.61
N GLN A 78 -16.80 31.66 4.67
CA GLN A 78 -15.94 32.54 3.89
C GLN A 78 -14.48 32.41 4.30
N ARG A 79 -14.22 32.31 5.59
CA ARG A 79 -12.85 32.14 6.12
C ARG A 79 -12.25 30.83 5.66
N GLU A 80 -13.00 29.72 5.73
CA GLU A 80 -12.54 28.42 5.26
C GLU A 80 -12.31 28.40 3.76
N ALA A 81 -13.19 29.00 2.96
CA ALA A 81 -13.03 29.06 1.52
C ALA A 81 -11.78 29.82 1.12
N LYS A 82 -11.51 30.97 1.77
CA LYS A 82 -10.32 31.76 1.49
C LYS A 82 -9.04 31.06 1.96
N LEU A 83 -9.08 30.46 3.13
CA LEU A 83 -7.97 29.68 3.66
C LEU A 83 -7.62 28.50 2.74
N SER A 84 -8.63 27.77 2.27
CA SER A 84 -8.44 26.68 1.30
C SER A 84 -7.80 27.16 0.01
N GLY A 85 -8.18 28.35 -0.48
CA GLY A 85 -7.57 28.96 -1.66
C GLY A 85 -6.08 29.29 -1.46
N MET A 86 -5.70 29.69 -0.25
CA MET A 86 -4.31 29.99 0.10
C MET A 86 -3.46 28.74 0.30
N LEU A 87 -4.10 27.59 0.54
CA LEU A 87 -3.43 26.31 0.84
C LEU A 87 -3.53 25.29 -0.30
N VAL A 88 -3.88 25.74 -1.51
CA VAL A 88 -4.09 24.84 -2.67
C VAL A 88 -2.92 23.91 -2.92
N GLU A 89 -1.68 24.43 -2.87
CA GLU A 89 -0.49 23.61 -3.14
C GLU A 89 -0.28 22.54 -2.07
N GLN A 90 -0.44 22.89 -0.81
CA GLN A 90 -0.31 21.94 0.30
C GLN A 90 -1.41 20.86 0.26
N VAL A 91 -2.64 21.25 -0.08
CA VAL A 91 -3.74 20.32 -0.24
C VAL A 91 -3.49 19.35 -1.40
N LYS A 92 -2.94 19.83 -2.51
CA LYS A 92 -2.56 18.96 -3.65
C LYS A 92 -1.51 17.93 -3.23
N VAL A 93 -0.52 18.34 -2.45
CA VAL A 93 0.51 17.43 -1.96
C VAL A 93 -0.11 16.35 -1.06
N VAL A 94 -0.99 16.72 -0.14
CA VAL A 94 -1.69 15.75 0.71
C VAL A 94 -2.52 14.77 -0.12
N ARG A 95 -3.25 15.27 -1.12
CA ARG A 95 -4.06 14.41 -1.99
C ARG A 95 -3.20 13.43 -2.79
N SER A 96 -2.09 13.90 -3.37
CA SER A 96 -1.21 13.03 -4.16
C SER A 96 -0.50 12.00 -3.29
N THR A 97 -0.04 12.39 -2.10
CA THR A 97 0.59 11.44 -1.17
C THR A 97 -0.41 10.43 -0.60
N THR A 98 -1.65 10.85 -0.36
CA THR A 98 -2.74 9.95 0.04
C THR A 98 -2.97 8.89 -1.03
N LEU A 99 -3.06 9.30 -2.29
CA LEU A 99 -3.26 8.39 -3.41
C LEU A 99 -2.11 7.39 -3.52
N ARG A 100 -0.87 7.84 -3.44
CA ARG A 100 0.30 6.96 -3.49
C ARG A 100 0.29 5.94 -2.35
N TYR A 101 -0.04 6.38 -1.14
CA TYR A 101 -0.14 5.49 0.00
C TYR A 101 -1.24 4.42 -0.20
N GLU A 102 -2.42 4.83 -0.67
CA GLU A 102 -3.51 3.89 -0.94
C GLU A 102 -3.15 2.87 -2.03
N LEU A 103 -2.45 3.30 -3.08
CA LEU A 103 -1.96 2.40 -4.12
C LEU A 103 -0.93 1.41 -3.57
N MET A 104 -0.02 1.88 -2.70
CA MET A 104 0.97 1.00 -2.06
C MET A 104 0.31 -0.02 -1.13
N LYS A 105 -0.71 0.37 -0.38
CA LYS A 105 -1.47 -0.57 0.46
C LYS A 105 -2.15 -1.65 -0.39
N ALA A 106 -2.69 -1.29 -1.53
CA ALA A 106 -3.30 -2.25 -2.45
C ALA A 106 -2.25 -3.23 -2.99
N GLU A 107 -1.07 -2.75 -3.37
CA GLU A 107 0.04 -3.61 -3.80
C GLU A 107 0.53 -4.53 -2.69
N GLU A 108 0.60 -4.04 -1.46
CA GLU A 108 0.97 -4.84 -0.29
C GLU A 108 -0.01 -6.00 -0.08
N GLN A 109 -1.31 -5.73 -0.17
CA GLN A 109 -2.33 -6.77 -0.04
C GLN A 109 -2.23 -7.82 -1.15
N LYS A 110 -1.97 -7.38 -2.37
CA LYS A 110 -1.76 -8.27 -3.53
C LYS A 110 -0.52 -9.15 -3.32
N CYS A 111 0.58 -8.57 -2.88
CA CYS A 111 1.81 -9.33 -2.60
C CYS A 111 1.61 -10.32 -1.45
N ARG A 112 0.85 -9.95 -0.44
CA ARG A 112 0.49 -10.85 0.67
C ARG A 112 -0.29 -12.05 0.15
N ALA A 113 -1.29 -11.83 -0.72
CA ALA A 113 -2.06 -12.91 -1.31
C ALA A 113 -1.18 -13.84 -2.15
N ASN A 114 -0.26 -13.27 -2.94
CA ASN A 114 0.69 -14.05 -3.73
C ASN A 114 1.62 -14.89 -2.84
N LEU A 115 2.07 -14.32 -1.73
CA LEU A 115 2.91 -15.02 -0.76
C LEU A 115 2.16 -16.20 -0.12
N GLU A 116 0.91 -16.02 0.27
CA GLU A 116 0.09 -17.10 0.81
C GLU A 116 -0.16 -18.18 -0.22
N PHE A 117 -0.43 -17.81 -1.47
CA PHE A 117 -0.55 -18.77 -2.56
C PHE A 117 0.73 -19.59 -2.73
N ALA A 118 1.89 -18.93 -2.71
CA ALA A 118 3.19 -19.61 -2.84
C ALA A 118 3.44 -20.60 -1.70
N LYS A 119 3.04 -20.25 -0.47
CA LYS A 119 3.12 -21.17 0.68
C LYS A 119 2.27 -22.43 0.46
N HIS A 120 1.04 -22.25 -0.02
CA HIS A 120 0.17 -23.38 -0.33
C HIS A 120 0.73 -24.25 -1.46
N LEU A 121 1.34 -23.63 -2.46
CA LEU A 121 1.94 -24.34 -3.58
C LEU A 121 3.13 -25.21 -3.11
N VAL A 122 3.95 -24.71 -2.20
CA VAL A 122 5.04 -25.51 -1.60
C VAL A 122 4.47 -26.72 -0.88
N ARG A 123 3.44 -26.55 -0.05
CA ARG A 123 2.78 -27.66 0.66
C ARG A 123 2.22 -28.69 -0.30
N ALA A 124 1.56 -28.25 -1.36
CA ALA A 124 1.00 -29.14 -2.37
C ALA A 124 2.09 -29.94 -3.09
N SER A 125 3.19 -29.30 -3.46
CA SER A 125 4.30 -29.99 -4.13
C SER A 125 5.00 -30.97 -3.23
N GLU A 126 5.16 -30.68 -1.94
CA GLU A 126 5.68 -31.61 -0.94
C GLU A 126 4.79 -32.83 -0.79
N ALA A 127 3.46 -32.64 -0.72
CA ALA A 127 2.49 -33.72 -0.63
C ALA A 127 2.55 -34.64 -1.84
N LEU A 128 2.78 -34.11 -3.04
CA LEU A 128 2.96 -34.92 -4.25
C LEU A 128 4.28 -35.70 -4.25
N THR A 129 5.34 -35.13 -3.69
CA THR A 129 6.65 -35.79 -3.60
C THR A 129 6.60 -36.95 -2.60
N GLU A 130 5.86 -36.84 -1.51
CA GLU A 130 5.69 -37.88 -0.50
C GLU A 130 4.77 -39.03 -0.96
N ALA A 131 3.92 -38.77 -1.94
CA ALA A 131 3.03 -39.79 -2.49
C ALA A 131 3.80 -40.67 -3.49
#